data_85cc601235d8e105c5f7dcddf556fe72
#
_entry.id   85cc601235d8e105c5f7dcddf556fe72
#
_cell.length_a   1.000
_cell.length_b   1.000
_cell.length_c   1.000
_cell.angle_alpha   90.00
_cell.angle_beta   90.00
_cell.angle_gamma   90.00
#
_symmetry.space_group_name_H-M   'P 1'
#
loop_
_entity.id
_entity.type
_entity.pdbx_description
1 polymer ?
#
loop_
_entity_poly.entity_id
_entity_poly.type
_entity_poly.pdbx_seq_one_letter_code
_entity_poly.pdbx_strand_id
1 'polypeptide(L)'
;LQKAKEEAECIREDASRQASSILSDAEKKAKEIAGEAYDIANKAKHYEEVATAMKNVIKGYGDNYIKPTFSLLDEMAEEYGFDNAGQQLKDARERTRILMKNGEAASCDYVENNRKETAINFVLDAFNGKVDTILSSIKKENYGILERKIKDAYSLVNYLGSAFRNARINEVYFDSRLNELKWAVAVNELKLQEKEEQRRIKEQIREEEKARREYEKALKDAEKEEETIRKAMEKAQIAIAKASEEQKVKYETQLIELQAKLAEAEAKNQR
;
A
#
# COMPACT_ATOMS: atom_id res chain seq x y z
N LEU A 1 45.88 -2.73 -48.69
CA LEU A 1 44.75 -2.93 -47.76
C LEU A 1 44.87 -2.04 -46.51
N GLN A 2 46.10 -1.88 -45.93
CA GLN A 2 46.33 -1.08 -44.73
C GLN A 2 46.19 0.43 -45.00
N LYS A 3 46.78 0.95 -46.10
CA LYS A 3 46.60 2.35 -46.55
C LYS A 3 45.15 2.71 -46.84
N ALA A 4 44.39 1.80 -47.44
CA ALA A 4 42.97 2.06 -47.71
C ALA A 4 42.11 2.09 -46.44
N LYS A 5 42.50 1.38 -45.37
CA LYS A 5 41.84 1.46 -44.05
C LYS A 5 42.14 2.78 -43.35
N GLU A 6 43.40 3.24 -43.38
CA GLU A 6 43.84 4.51 -42.79
C GLU A 6 43.16 5.71 -43.50
N GLU A 7 43.07 5.68 -44.85
CA GLU A 7 42.32 6.70 -45.61
C GLU A 7 40.82 6.69 -45.29
N ALA A 8 40.22 5.51 -45.15
CA ALA A 8 38.79 5.40 -44.79
C ALA A 8 38.52 5.89 -43.35
N GLU A 9 39.44 5.67 -42.44
CA GLU A 9 39.35 6.13 -41.06
C GLU A 9 39.50 7.64 -40.95
N CYS A 10 40.44 8.21 -41.69
CA CYS A 10 40.65 9.65 -41.81
C CYS A 10 39.42 10.35 -42.43
N ILE A 11 38.84 9.81 -43.49
CA ILE A 11 37.59 10.34 -44.09
C ILE A 11 36.44 10.27 -43.12
N ARG A 12 36.36 9.21 -42.31
CA ARG A 12 35.30 9.04 -41.28
C ARG A 12 35.44 10.07 -40.14
N GLU A 13 36.69 10.29 -39.68
CA GLU A 13 36.94 11.30 -38.66
C GLU A 13 36.65 12.72 -39.14
N ASP A 14 37.03 13.04 -40.37
CA ASP A 14 36.77 14.34 -40.98
C ASP A 14 35.24 14.54 -41.22
N ALA A 15 34.55 13.53 -41.70
CA ALA A 15 33.08 13.57 -41.82
C ALA A 15 32.40 13.73 -40.47
N SER A 16 32.85 13.05 -39.42
CA SER A 16 32.34 13.19 -38.07
C SER A 16 32.59 14.58 -37.49
N ARG A 17 33.75 15.17 -37.70
CA ARG A 17 34.08 16.56 -37.30
C ARG A 17 33.21 17.57 -38.05
N GLN A 18 33.05 17.41 -39.35
CA GLN A 18 32.17 18.27 -40.16
C GLN A 18 30.71 18.15 -39.73
N ALA A 19 30.22 16.93 -39.48
CA ALA A 19 28.84 16.74 -38.98
C ALA A 19 28.64 17.41 -37.61
N SER A 20 29.59 17.29 -36.69
CA SER A 20 29.53 17.94 -35.39
C SER A 20 29.56 19.48 -35.46
N SER A 21 30.37 20.02 -36.39
CA SER A 21 30.43 21.46 -36.67
C SER A 21 29.11 21.96 -37.26
N ILE A 22 28.54 21.24 -38.24
CA ILE A 22 27.26 21.60 -38.85
C ILE A 22 26.14 21.56 -37.81
N LEU A 23 26.10 20.55 -36.94
CA LEU A 23 25.13 20.46 -35.86
C LEU A 23 25.25 21.64 -34.87
N SER A 24 26.49 21.95 -34.45
CA SER A 24 26.74 23.08 -33.56
C SER A 24 26.33 24.42 -34.17
N ASP A 25 26.63 24.62 -35.47
CA ASP A 25 26.26 25.85 -36.19
C ASP A 25 24.73 25.92 -36.46
N ALA A 26 24.08 24.78 -36.71
CA ALA A 26 22.62 24.69 -36.80
C ALA A 26 21.95 25.00 -35.47
N GLU A 27 22.47 24.48 -34.35
CA GLU A 27 21.99 24.80 -33.00
C GLU A 27 22.17 26.26 -32.65
N LYS A 28 23.32 26.86 -33.00
CA LYS A 28 23.55 28.29 -32.80
C LYS A 28 22.58 29.13 -33.63
N LYS A 29 22.39 28.80 -34.90
CA LYS A 29 21.44 29.49 -35.79
C LYS A 29 19.99 29.26 -35.33
N ALA A 30 19.64 28.08 -34.88
CA ALA A 30 18.34 27.81 -34.31
C ALA A 30 18.10 28.61 -33.02
N LYS A 31 19.14 28.75 -32.17
CA LYS A 31 19.09 29.64 -30.99
C LYS A 31 18.99 31.11 -31.35
N GLU A 32 19.70 31.56 -32.38
CA GLU A 32 19.61 32.93 -32.86
C GLU A 32 18.27 33.25 -33.51
N ILE A 33 17.69 32.29 -34.30
CA ILE A 33 16.41 32.45 -34.99
C ILE A 33 15.24 32.24 -34.02
N ALA A 34 15.34 31.25 -33.13
CA ALA A 34 14.34 31.01 -32.09
C ALA A 34 14.45 31.99 -30.93
N GLY A 35 15.65 32.58 -30.73
CA GLY A 35 15.94 33.66 -29.82
C GLY A 35 15.23 33.55 -28.48
N GLU A 36 14.63 34.64 -28.05
CA GLU A 36 13.80 34.72 -26.86
C GLU A 36 12.57 33.77 -26.87
N ALA A 37 12.11 33.37 -28.06
CA ALA A 37 10.92 32.49 -28.18
C ALA A 37 11.12 31.10 -27.56
N TYR A 38 12.32 30.50 -27.69
CA TYR A 38 12.62 29.22 -27.05
C TYR A 38 12.70 29.34 -25.53
N ASP A 39 13.34 30.42 -25.04
CA ASP A 39 13.42 30.70 -23.62
C ASP A 39 12.04 31.06 -23.03
N ILE A 40 11.21 31.78 -23.80
CA ILE A 40 9.83 32.11 -23.44
C ILE A 40 8.98 30.80 -23.41
N ALA A 41 9.14 29.89 -24.38
CA ALA A 41 8.41 28.63 -24.41
C ALA A 41 8.79 27.72 -23.21
N ASN A 42 10.06 27.63 -22.87
CA ASN A 42 10.51 26.89 -21.69
C ASN A 42 10.01 27.52 -20.38
N LYS A 43 10.05 28.85 -20.28
CA LYS A 43 9.47 29.57 -19.14
C LYS A 43 7.95 29.37 -19.07
N ALA A 44 7.24 29.42 -20.22
CA ALA A 44 5.81 29.18 -20.26
C ALA A 44 5.43 27.80 -19.77
N LYS A 45 6.16 26.75 -20.20
CA LYS A 45 5.97 25.40 -19.71
C LYS A 45 6.19 25.28 -18.20
N HIS A 46 7.25 25.90 -17.70
CA HIS A 46 7.52 25.93 -16.26
C HIS A 46 6.41 26.66 -15.48
N TYR A 47 5.93 27.81 -15.99
CA TYR A 47 4.81 28.53 -15.37
C TYR A 47 3.50 27.73 -15.41
N GLU A 48 3.25 26.97 -16.47
CA GLU A 48 2.09 26.08 -16.55
C GLU A 48 2.14 24.96 -15.50
N GLU A 49 3.30 24.36 -15.30
CA GLU A 49 3.51 23.35 -14.24
C GLU A 49 3.30 23.96 -12.85
N VAL A 50 3.84 25.13 -12.58
CA VAL A 50 3.65 25.84 -11.31
C VAL A 50 2.19 26.26 -11.10
N ALA A 51 1.52 26.77 -12.14
CA ALA A 51 0.12 27.14 -12.07
C ALA A 51 -0.78 25.90 -11.82
N THR A 52 -0.44 24.77 -12.44
CA THR A 52 -1.12 23.51 -12.19
C THR A 52 -0.91 23.03 -10.75
N ALA A 53 0.32 23.11 -10.25
CA ALA A 53 0.64 22.78 -8.86
C ALA A 53 -0.12 23.67 -7.87
N MET A 54 -0.14 24.98 -8.11
CA MET A 54 -0.91 25.91 -7.29
C MET A 54 -2.40 25.62 -7.30
N LYS A 55 -2.97 25.30 -8.49
CA LYS A 55 -4.37 24.92 -8.63
C LYS A 55 -4.71 23.67 -7.84
N ASN A 56 -3.84 22.65 -7.91
CA ASN A 56 -4.03 21.40 -7.17
C ASN A 56 -3.96 21.62 -5.65
N VAL A 57 -3.06 22.46 -5.18
CA VAL A 57 -2.93 22.81 -3.75
C VAL A 57 -4.18 23.55 -3.25
N ILE A 58 -4.72 24.48 -4.05
CA ILE A 58 -5.88 25.32 -3.67
C ILE A 58 -7.20 24.53 -3.77
N LYS A 59 -7.40 23.78 -4.87
CA LYS A 59 -8.67 23.10 -5.17
C LYS A 59 -8.73 21.66 -4.71
N GLY A 60 -7.59 21.07 -4.32
CA GLY A 60 -7.45 19.66 -4.03
C GLY A 60 -7.21 18.82 -5.28
N TYR A 61 -6.96 17.53 -5.04
CA TYR A 61 -6.63 16.54 -6.08
C TYR A 61 -7.87 15.70 -6.38
N GLY A 62 -8.21 15.56 -7.67
CA GLY A 62 -9.29 14.70 -8.10
C GLY A 62 -8.89 13.23 -8.19
N ASP A 63 -9.88 12.37 -8.49
CA ASP A 63 -9.72 10.92 -8.59
C ASP A 63 -8.77 10.46 -9.71
N ASN A 64 -8.43 11.36 -10.65
CA ASN A 64 -7.51 11.07 -11.76
C ASN A 64 -6.08 10.72 -11.34
N TYR A 65 -5.71 11.00 -10.08
CA TYR A 65 -4.38 10.70 -9.54
C TYR A 65 -4.35 9.43 -8.66
N ILE A 66 -5.44 8.68 -8.60
CA ILE A 66 -5.49 7.42 -7.88
C ILE A 66 -4.83 6.35 -8.76
N LYS A 67 -3.73 5.77 -8.27
CA LYS A 67 -3.13 4.57 -8.86
C LYS A 67 -3.59 3.35 -8.07
N PRO A 68 -3.91 2.24 -8.75
CA PRO A 68 -4.16 0.98 -8.05
C PRO A 68 -2.91 0.53 -7.28
N THR A 69 -3.04 0.36 -5.98
CA THR A 69 -1.91 -0.06 -5.12
C THR A 69 -1.53 -1.51 -5.30
N PHE A 70 -2.45 -2.35 -5.81
CA PHE A 70 -2.17 -3.76 -6.10
C PHE A 70 -1.05 -3.94 -7.14
N SER A 71 -0.95 -3.10 -8.18
CA SER A 71 0.15 -3.19 -9.15
C SER A 71 1.50 -2.86 -8.53
N LEU A 72 1.53 -1.95 -7.55
CA LEU A 72 2.73 -1.67 -6.77
C LEU A 72 3.11 -2.86 -5.88
N LEU A 73 2.13 -3.54 -5.30
CA LEU A 73 2.33 -4.72 -4.48
C LEU A 73 2.77 -5.94 -5.29
N ASP A 74 2.22 -6.12 -6.49
CA ASP A 74 2.61 -7.19 -7.41
C ASP A 74 4.07 -7.06 -7.83
N GLU A 75 4.48 -5.88 -8.28
CA GLU A 75 5.89 -5.59 -8.59
C GLU A 75 6.83 -5.87 -7.41
N MET A 76 6.35 -5.59 -6.21
CA MET A 76 7.14 -5.78 -4.98
C MET A 76 7.13 -7.22 -4.49
N ALA A 77 6.02 -7.95 -4.66
CA ALA A 77 5.94 -9.38 -4.32
C ALA A 77 6.83 -10.22 -5.23
N GLU A 78 6.96 -9.85 -6.51
CA GLU A 78 7.88 -10.49 -7.44
C GLU A 78 9.35 -10.20 -7.11
N GLU A 79 9.66 -8.98 -6.68
CA GLU A 79 11.05 -8.52 -6.50
C GLU A 79 11.59 -8.77 -5.09
N TYR A 80 10.76 -8.68 -4.02
CA TYR A 80 11.28 -8.59 -2.65
C TYR A 80 10.56 -9.42 -1.58
N GLY A 81 9.39 -9.99 -1.83
CA GLY A 81 8.61 -10.70 -0.81
C GLY A 81 8.15 -9.83 0.38
N PHE A 82 7.33 -10.41 1.25
CA PHE A 82 6.66 -9.69 2.34
C PHE A 82 7.61 -9.09 3.40
N ASP A 83 8.72 -9.78 3.70
CA ASP A 83 9.61 -9.39 4.81
C ASP A 83 10.56 -8.21 4.46
N ASN A 84 10.71 -7.89 3.19
CA ASN A 84 11.69 -6.89 2.73
C ASN A 84 11.14 -5.45 2.64
N ALA A 85 9.82 -5.24 2.56
CA ALA A 85 9.26 -3.89 2.38
C ALA A 85 9.59 -2.93 3.53
N GLY A 86 9.59 -3.43 4.76
CA GLY A 86 9.99 -2.66 5.94
C GLY A 86 11.47 -2.27 5.91
N GLN A 87 12.35 -3.18 5.47
CA GLN A 87 13.77 -2.91 5.33
C GLN A 87 14.02 -1.88 4.22
N GLN A 88 13.36 -2.01 3.08
CA GLN A 88 13.46 -1.07 1.97
C GLN A 88 13.00 0.35 2.37
N LEU A 89 11.94 0.45 3.17
CA LEU A 89 11.52 1.74 3.70
C LEU A 89 12.58 2.35 4.62
N LYS A 90 13.22 1.54 5.46
CA LYS A 90 14.31 1.98 6.34
C LYS A 90 15.50 2.47 5.53
N ASP A 91 15.89 1.74 4.49
CA ASP A 91 17.00 2.10 3.62
C ASP A 91 16.68 3.37 2.81
N ALA A 92 15.45 3.54 2.31
CA ALA A 92 15.00 4.75 1.65
C ALA A 92 15.07 5.98 2.59
N ARG A 93 14.63 5.85 3.84
CA ARG A 93 14.73 6.90 4.85
C ARG A 93 16.17 7.23 5.22
N GLU A 94 17.02 6.23 5.33
CA GLU A 94 18.44 6.46 5.63
C GLU A 94 19.13 7.17 4.45
N ARG A 95 18.83 6.78 3.21
CA ARG A 95 19.33 7.49 2.01
C ARG A 95 18.91 8.98 2.02
N THR A 96 17.66 9.27 2.33
CA THR A 96 17.15 10.64 2.47
C THR A 96 17.96 11.42 3.51
N ARG A 97 18.24 10.80 4.66
CA ARG A 97 19.03 11.40 5.75
C ARG A 97 20.49 11.64 5.35
N ILE A 98 21.11 10.70 4.62
CA ILE A 98 22.46 10.82 4.10
C ILE A 98 22.57 11.98 3.12
N LEU A 99 21.64 12.12 2.17
CA LEU A 99 21.60 13.23 1.21
C LEU A 99 21.52 14.60 1.91
N MET A 100 20.71 14.71 2.97
CA MET A 100 20.66 15.94 3.78
C MET A 100 22.00 16.20 4.49
N LYS A 101 22.60 15.17 5.10
CA LYS A 101 23.86 15.31 5.84
C LYS A 101 25.03 15.67 4.94
N ASN A 102 25.06 15.17 3.72
CA ASN A 102 26.09 15.46 2.73
C ASN A 102 25.91 16.81 2.03
N GLY A 103 24.80 17.53 2.28
CA GLY A 103 24.50 18.79 1.60
C GLY A 103 24.05 18.59 0.13
N GLU A 104 23.65 17.37 -0.24
CA GLU A 104 23.21 17.02 -1.60
C GLU A 104 21.70 17.22 -1.81
N ALA A 105 20.97 17.54 -0.74
CA ALA A 105 19.50 17.65 -0.76
C ALA A 105 19.01 18.94 -1.45
N ALA A 106 19.74 20.03 -1.33
CA ALA A 106 19.39 21.33 -1.91
C ALA A 106 20.64 22.12 -2.30
N SER A 107 20.47 23.09 -3.19
CA SER A 107 21.53 23.95 -3.68
C SER A 107 21.05 25.39 -3.83
N CYS A 108 21.98 26.34 -3.84
CA CYS A 108 21.70 27.73 -4.16
C CYS A 108 22.97 28.45 -4.65
N ASP A 109 22.83 29.62 -5.29
CA ASP A 109 23.91 30.37 -5.92
C ASP A 109 24.47 31.49 -5.00
N TYR A 110 24.24 31.42 -3.68
CA TYR A 110 24.91 32.33 -2.74
C TYR A 110 26.38 31.92 -2.56
N VAL A 111 27.26 32.93 -2.59
CA VAL A 111 28.70 32.79 -2.37
C VAL A 111 29.02 32.76 -0.87
N GLU A 112 28.29 33.59 -0.10
CA GLU A 112 28.45 33.69 1.34
C GLU A 112 27.84 32.52 2.07
N ASN A 113 28.65 31.79 2.86
CA ASN A 113 28.23 30.52 3.49
C ASN A 113 26.99 30.67 4.38
N ASN A 114 26.91 31.69 5.23
CA ASN A 114 25.76 31.89 6.11
C ASN A 114 24.45 32.06 5.33
N ARG A 115 24.49 32.86 4.24
CA ARG A 115 23.32 33.04 3.36
C ARG A 115 22.97 31.78 2.60
N LYS A 116 24.01 31.05 2.16
CA LYS A 116 23.86 29.75 1.48
C LYS A 116 23.14 28.76 2.37
N GLU A 117 23.65 28.55 3.59
CA GLU A 117 23.05 27.63 4.56
C GLU A 117 21.62 28.04 4.92
N THR A 118 21.38 29.33 5.15
CA THR A 118 20.04 29.84 5.48
C THR A 118 19.05 29.56 4.34
N ALA A 119 19.45 29.86 3.08
CA ALA A 119 18.59 29.66 1.92
C ALA A 119 18.31 28.14 1.69
N ILE A 120 19.33 27.29 1.82
CA ILE A 120 19.20 25.84 1.71
C ILE A 120 18.27 25.30 2.80
N ASN A 121 18.49 25.66 4.06
CA ASN A 121 17.67 25.23 5.18
C ASN A 121 16.22 25.67 5.02
N PHE A 122 15.97 26.88 4.52
CA PHE A 122 14.62 27.38 4.28
C PHE A 122 13.86 26.54 3.24
N VAL A 123 14.48 26.25 2.08
CA VAL A 123 13.80 25.44 1.06
C VAL A 123 13.66 23.98 1.49
N LEU A 124 14.62 23.44 2.26
CA LEU A 124 14.53 22.09 2.82
C LEU A 124 13.40 21.99 3.85
N ASP A 125 13.31 22.95 4.77
CA ASP A 125 12.24 22.97 5.78
C ASP A 125 10.86 23.09 5.12
N ALA A 126 10.72 24.00 4.16
CA ALA A 126 9.48 24.18 3.42
C ALA A 126 9.07 22.92 2.63
N PHE A 127 10.03 22.22 2.01
CA PHE A 127 9.76 21.01 1.26
C PHE A 127 9.47 19.83 2.18
N ASN A 128 10.34 19.58 3.17
CA ASN A 128 10.22 18.48 4.09
C ASN A 128 8.94 18.57 4.94
N GLY A 129 8.58 19.73 5.43
CA GLY A 129 7.33 19.93 6.17
C GLY A 129 6.09 19.54 5.36
N LYS A 130 6.08 19.85 4.05
CA LYS A 130 5.01 19.42 3.13
C LYS A 130 5.05 17.90 2.90
N VAL A 131 6.23 17.35 2.59
CA VAL A 131 6.38 15.92 2.30
C VAL A 131 6.08 15.08 3.53
N ASP A 132 6.55 15.45 4.71
CA ASP A 132 6.28 14.71 5.95
C ASP A 132 4.78 14.71 6.30
N THR A 133 4.09 15.82 6.06
CA THR A 133 2.64 15.90 6.19
C THR A 133 1.94 14.97 5.19
N ILE A 134 2.43 14.89 3.95
CA ILE A 134 1.90 14.00 2.92
C ILE A 134 2.14 12.55 3.31
N LEU A 135 3.34 12.18 3.74
CA LEU A 135 3.69 10.83 4.20
C LEU A 135 2.85 10.39 5.41
N SER A 136 2.53 11.30 6.32
CA SER A 136 1.66 11.01 7.47
C SER A 136 0.20 10.76 7.07
N SER A 137 -0.22 11.16 5.86
CA SER A 137 -1.58 11.01 5.35
C SER A 137 -1.79 9.75 4.49
N ILE A 138 -0.84 8.82 4.48
CA ILE A 138 -0.92 7.57 3.70
C ILE A 138 -2.13 6.75 4.14
N LYS A 139 -2.99 6.41 3.16
CA LYS A 139 -4.16 5.55 3.30
C LYS A 139 -4.18 4.57 2.13
N LYS A 140 -5.09 3.60 2.21
CA LYS A 140 -5.35 2.69 1.11
C LYS A 140 -5.67 3.47 -0.18
N GLU A 141 -5.05 3.07 -1.29
CA GLU A 141 -5.38 3.54 -2.65
C GLU A 141 -5.15 5.04 -2.95
N ASN A 142 -4.30 5.73 -2.17
CA ASN A 142 -4.04 7.15 -2.41
C ASN A 142 -2.64 7.48 -2.95
N TYR A 143 -1.87 6.48 -3.39
CA TYR A 143 -0.48 6.65 -3.85
C TYR A 143 -0.34 7.74 -4.93
N GLY A 144 -1.13 7.68 -6.00
CA GLY A 144 -1.03 8.63 -7.11
C GLY A 144 -1.36 10.07 -6.72
N ILE A 145 -2.28 10.26 -5.76
CA ILE A 145 -2.59 11.58 -5.19
C ILE A 145 -1.41 12.10 -4.38
N LEU A 146 -0.82 11.26 -3.54
CA LEU A 146 0.31 11.65 -2.69
C LEU A 146 1.57 11.93 -3.51
N GLU A 147 1.86 11.10 -4.51
CA GLU A 147 2.93 11.34 -5.47
C GLU A 147 2.78 12.69 -6.16
N ARG A 148 1.56 13.02 -6.64
CA ARG A 148 1.30 14.32 -7.26
C ARG A 148 1.48 15.48 -6.28
N LYS A 149 1.03 15.34 -5.04
CA LYS A 149 1.25 16.35 -4.00
C LYS A 149 2.73 16.63 -3.76
N ILE A 150 3.57 15.60 -3.74
CA ILE A 150 5.03 15.76 -3.58
C ILE A 150 5.63 16.46 -4.80
N LYS A 151 5.21 16.09 -6.03
CA LYS A 151 5.65 16.76 -7.26
C LYS A 151 5.27 18.23 -7.28
N ASP A 152 4.04 18.55 -6.88
CA ASP A 152 3.57 19.94 -6.79
C ASP A 152 4.30 20.72 -5.70
N ALA A 153 4.58 20.10 -4.55
CA ALA A 153 5.39 20.70 -3.49
C ALA A 153 6.81 21.02 -3.98
N TYR A 154 7.44 20.10 -4.73
CA TYR A 154 8.75 20.29 -5.33
C TYR A 154 8.75 21.49 -6.31
N SER A 155 7.80 21.54 -7.23
CA SER A 155 7.67 22.63 -8.21
C SER A 155 7.45 23.97 -7.54
N LEU A 156 6.55 24.04 -6.53
CA LEU A 156 6.26 25.27 -5.80
C LEU A 156 7.45 25.76 -4.99
N VAL A 157 8.13 24.88 -4.25
CA VAL A 157 9.28 25.27 -3.42
C VAL A 157 10.43 25.75 -4.29
N ASN A 158 10.70 25.08 -5.40
CA ASN A 158 11.76 25.50 -6.33
C ASN A 158 11.42 26.82 -7.04
N TYR A 159 10.15 27.02 -7.41
CA TYR A 159 9.70 28.30 -7.97
C TYR A 159 9.89 29.46 -6.99
N LEU A 160 9.43 29.30 -5.75
CA LEU A 160 9.58 30.34 -4.71
C LEU A 160 11.05 30.52 -4.29
N GLY A 161 11.81 29.42 -4.24
CA GLY A 161 13.24 29.43 -3.90
C GLY A 161 14.10 30.17 -4.93
N SER A 162 13.63 30.30 -6.19
CA SER A 162 14.33 31.06 -7.22
C SER A 162 14.57 32.53 -6.82
N ALA A 163 13.70 33.10 -5.99
CA ALA A 163 13.87 34.42 -5.43
C ALA A 163 15.06 34.56 -4.47
N PHE A 164 15.54 33.44 -3.91
CA PHE A 164 16.66 33.38 -2.97
C PHE A 164 17.92 32.84 -3.66
N ARG A 165 18.36 33.50 -4.70
CA ARG A 165 19.52 33.07 -5.50
C ARG A 165 19.41 31.60 -5.96
N ASN A 166 18.33 31.28 -6.61
CA ASN A 166 18.05 29.94 -7.15
C ASN A 166 18.16 28.82 -6.10
N ALA A 167 17.77 29.11 -4.86
CA ALA A 167 17.68 28.08 -3.84
C ALA A 167 16.63 27.04 -4.27
N ARG A 168 17.05 25.79 -4.36
CA ARG A 168 16.22 24.70 -4.91
C ARG A 168 16.52 23.38 -4.27
N ILE A 169 15.51 22.53 -4.24
CA ILE A 169 15.63 21.12 -3.91
C ILE A 169 16.26 20.40 -5.12
N ASN A 170 17.26 19.59 -4.88
CA ASN A 170 17.91 18.80 -5.92
C ASN A 170 17.06 17.58 -6.32
N GLU A 171 17.14 17.21 -7.59
CA GLU A 171 16.34 16.11 -8.15
C GLU A 171 16.62 14.77 -7.45
N VAL A 172 17.89 14.48 -7.15
CA VAL A 172 18.28 13.26 -6.41
C VAL A 172 17.59 13.16 -5.05
N TYR A 173 17.42 14.29 -4.35
CA TYR A 173 16.70 14.31 -3.07
C TYR A 173 15.20 14.15 -3.27
N PHE A 174 14.64 14.81 -4.26
CA PHE A 174 13.24 14.65 -4.63
C PHE A 174 12.89 13.19 -4.97
N ASP A 175 13.71 12.52 -5.79
CA ASP A 175 13.54 11.10 -6.13
C ASP A 175 13.64 10.19 -4.89
N SER A 176 14.57 10.52 -3.97
CA SER A 176 14.68 9.81 -2.70
C SER A 176 13.39 9.91 -1.88
N ARG A 177 12.74 11.08 -1.84
CA ARG A 177 11.46 11.28 -1.15
C ARG A 177 10.28 10.56 -1.84
N LEU A 178 10.29 10.46 -3.17
CA LEU A 178 9.31 9.65 -3.92
C LEU A 178 9.49 8.15 -3.64
N ASN A 179 10.74 7.70 -3.56
CA ASN A 179 11.03 6.31 -3.20
C ASN A 179 10.60 5.98 -1.76
N GLU A 180 10.79 6.92 -0.82
CA GLU A 180 10.26 6.79 0.55
C GLU A 180 8.72 6.68 0.55
N LEU A 181 8.01 7.48 -0.25
CA LEU A 181 6.56 7.35 -0.41
C LEU A 181 6.16 5.96 -0.93
N LYS A 182 6.85 5.47 -1.97
CA LYS A 182 6.59 4.16 -2.58
C LYS A 182 6.61 3.06 -1.50
N TRP A 183 7.69 2.98 -0.74
CA TRP A 183 7.87 1.96 0.28
C TRP A 183 6.97 2.16 1.50
N ALA A 184 6.69 3.41 1.86
CA ALA A 184 5.77 3.70 2.96
C ALA A 184 4.32 3.28 2.66
N VAL A 185 3.87 3.49 1.42
CA VAL A 185 2.54 3.00 0.96
C VAL A 185 2.51 1.47 0.96
N ALA A 186 3.56 0.83 0.45
CA ALA A 186 3.67 -0.62 0.43
C ALA A 186 3.60 -1.24 1.84
N VAL A 187 4.41 -0.75 2.78
CA VAL A 187 4.39 -1.21 4.18
C VAL A 187 3.01 -1.00 4.81
N ASN A 188 2.36 0.14 4.53
CA ASN A 188 1.04 0.40 5.06
C ASN A 188 -0.01 -0.58 4.52
N GLU A 189 0.03 -0.91 3.24
CA GLU A 189 -0.88 -1.86 2.61
C GLU A 189 -0.68 -3.28 3.18
N LEU A 190 0.56 -3.74 3.32
CA LEU A 190 0.88 -5.03 3.96
C LEU A 190 0.33 -5.11 5.38
N LYS A 191 0.51 -4.06 6.19
CA LYS A 191 -0.05 -3.98 7.54
C LYS A 191 -1.59 -4.05 7.57
N LEU A 192 -2.24 -3.44 6.58
CA LEU A 192 -3.69 -3.51 6.47
C LEU A 192 -4.16 -4.91 6.10
N GLN A 193 -3.48 -5.59 5.17
CA GLN A 193 -3.78 -6.96 4.77
C GLN A 193 -3.60 -7.93 5.94
N GLU A 194 -2.49 -7.86 6.66
CA GLU A 194 -2.24 -8.67 7.87
C GLU A 194 -3.34 -8.46 8.93
N LYS A 195 -3.74 -7.22 9.14
CA LYS A 195 -4.80 -6.89 10.11
C LYS A 195 -6.16 -7.45 9.68
N GLU A 196 -6.48 -7.40 8.39
CA GLU A 196 -7.70 -8.00 7.84
C GLU A 196 -7.69 -9.52 7.96
N GLU A 197 -6.56 -10.16 7.67
CA GLU A 197 -6.38 -11.61 7.80
C GLU A 197 -6.53 -12.04 9.26
N GLN A 198 -5.86 -11.37 10.18
CA GLN A 198 -6.02 -11.61 11.63
C GLN A 198 -7.48 -11.46 12.09
N ARG A 199 -8.20 -10.49 11.52
CA ARG A 199 -9.62 -10.31 11.82
C ARG A 199 -10.46 -11.47 11.33
N ARG A 200 -10.20 -11.95 10.09
CA ARG A 200 -10.89 -13.14 9.52
C ARG A 200 -10.63 -14.39 10.33
N ILE A 201 -9.37 -14.63 10.70
CA ILE A 201 -9.00 -15.78 11.53
C ILE A 201 -9.72 -15.73 12.89
N LYS A 202 -9.74 -14.56 13.55
CA LYS A 202 -10.47 -14.40 14.83
C LYS A 202 -11.97 -14.62 14.68
N GLU A 203 -12.55 -14.22 13.57
CA GLU A 203 -13.98 -14.39 13.28
C GLU A 203 -14.29 -15.87 13.05
N GLN A 204 -13.46 -16.59 12.28
CA GLN A 204 -13.58 -18.04 12.09
C GLN A 204 -13.45 -18.82 13.40
N ILE A 205 -12.45 -18.53 14.21
CA ILE A 205 -12.28 -19.16 15.54
C ILE A 205 -13.52 -18.94 16.40
N ARG A 206 -14.08 -17.71 16.40
CA ARG A 206 -15.27 -17.39 17.17
C ARG A 206 -16.52 -18.15 16.68
N GLU A 207 -16.65 -18.33 15.37
CA GLU A 207 -17.74 -19.11 14.77
C GLU A 207 -17.60 -20.61 15.10
N GLU A 208 -16.39 -21.15 14.99
CA GLU A 208 -16.10 -22.52 15.36
C GLU A 208 -16.35 -22.80 16.85
N GLU A 209 -15.93 -21.89 17.74
CA GLU A 209 -16.21 -22.01 19.16
C GLU A 209 -17.72 -21.94 19.46
N LYS A 210 -18.46 -21.10 18.74
CA LYS A 210 -19.91 -21.00 18.89
C LYS A 210 -20.60 -22.28 18.45
N ALA A 211 -20.24 -22.78 17.26
CA ALA A 211 -20.75 -24.06 16.74
C ALA A 211 -20.44 -25.22 17.69
N ARG A 212 -19.22 -25.27 18.23
CA ARG A 212 -18.82 -26.28 19.21
C ARG A 212 -19.65 -26.21 20.50
N ARG A 213 -19.89 -25.02 21.03
CA ARG A 213 -20.74 -24.83 22.23
C ARG A 213 -22.19 -25.23 21.97
N GLU A 214 -22.71 -24.92 20.79
CA GLU A 214 -24.06 -25.33 20.38
C GLU A 214 -24.17 -26.84 20.26
N TYR A 215 -23.15 -27.49 19.66
CA TYR A 215 -23.07 -28.95 19.58
C TYR A 215 -22.97 -29.62 20.97
N GLU A 216 -22.09 -29.11 21.84
CA GLU A 216 -21.96 -29.64 23.22
C GLU A 216 -23.28 -29.49 24.02
N LYS A 217 -24.01 -28.39 23.79
CA LYS A 217 -25.30 -28.19 24.42
C LYS A 217 -26.35 -29.17 23.88
N ALA A 218 -26.42 -29.32 22.57
CA ALA A 218 -27.34 -30.28 21.93
C ALA A 218 -27.09 -31.71 22.41
N LEU A 219 -25.81 -32.11 22.54
CA LEU A 219 -25.42 -33.40 23.06
C LEU A 219 -25.92 -33.61 24.50
N LYS A 220 -25.67 -32.66 25.39
CA LYS A 220 -26.13 -32.72 26.78
C LYS A 220 -27.66 -32.75 26.92
N ASP A 221 -28.35 -32.04 26.04
CA ASP A 221 -29.82 -32.02 26.07
C ASP A 221 -30.36 -33.36 25.53
N ALA A 222 -29.74 -33.97 24.54
CA ALA A 222 -30.07 -35.31 24.05
C ALA A 222 -29.80 -36.42 25.11
N GLU A 223 -28.66 -36.33 25.81
CA GLU A 223 -28.35 -37.26 26.94
C GLU A 223 -29.39 -37.18 28.06
N LYS A 224 -29.84 -35.96 28.40
CA LYS A 224 -30.89 -35.78 29.41
C LYS A 224 -32.24 -36.34 28.95
N GLU A 225 -32.58 -36.16 27.67
CA GLU A 225 -33.80 -36.72 27.08
C GLU A 225 -33.76 -38.25 27.16
N GLU A 226 -32.68 -38.87 26.80
CA GLU A 226 -32.47 -40.33 26.91
C GLU A 226 -32.59 -40.81 28.36
N GLU A 227 -31.97 -40.12 29.32
CA GLU A 227 -32.06 -40.47 30.74
C GLU A 227 -33.50 -40.37 31.29
N THR A 228 -34.25 -39.33 30.87
CA THR A 228 -35.65 -39.20 31.27
C THR A 228 -36.54 -40.27 30.70
N ILE A 229 -36.31 -40.70 29.46
CA ILE A 229 -37.02 -41.83 28.83
C ILE A 229 -36.70 -43.14 29.56
N ARG A 230 -35.41 -43.42 29.84
CA ARG A 230 -34.98 -44.63 30.60
C ARG A 230 -35.63 -44.68 31.98
N LYS A 231 -35.66 -43.58 32.73
CA LYS A 231 -36.36 -43.50 34.05
C LYS A 231 -37.85 -43.73 33.94
N ALA A 232 -38.50 -43.24 32.86
CA ALA A 232 -39.90 -43.51 32.59
C ALA A 232 -40.18 -44.98 32.26
N MET A 233 -39.30 -45.61 31.48
CA MET A 233 -39.39 -47.05 31.17
C MET A 233 -39.23 -47.90 32.41
N GLU A 234 -38.27 -47.59 33.28
CA GLU A 234 -38.07 -48.31 34.56
C GLU A 234 -39.34 -48.21 35.46
N LYS A 235 -39.91 -47.02 35.57
CA LYS A 235 -41.18 -46.83 36.31
C LYS A 235 -42.34 -47.62 35.71
N ALA A 236 -42.46 -47.64 34.38
CA ALA A 236 -43.46 -48.43 33.68
C ALA A 236 -43.28 -49.92 33.90
N GLN A 237 -42.05 -50.45 33.87
CA GLN A 237 -41.77 -51.87 34.19
C GLN A 237 -42.13 -52.24 35.61
N ILE A 238 -41.82 -51.39 36.59
CA ILE A 238 -42.23 -51.62 38.01
C ILE A 238 -43.75 -51.59 38.14
N ALA A 239 -44.44 -50.71 37.41
CA ALA A 239 -45.90 -50.63 37.42
C ALA A 239 -46.55 -51.86 36.80
N ILE A 240 -45.99 -52.43 35.71
CA ILE A 240 -46.44 -53.71 35.11
C ILE A 240 -46.35 -54.85 36.10
N ALA A 241 -45.26 -54.95 36.86
CA ALA A 241 -45.01 -55.99 37.84
C ALA A 241 -46.03 -55.98 39.02
N LYS A 242 -46.67 -54.84 39.28
CA LYS A 242 -47.61 -54.62 40.39
C LYS A 242 -49.07 -54.52 39.95
N ALA A 243 -49.35 -54.55 38.65
CA ALA A 243 -50.69 -54.29 38.10
C ALA A 243 -51.54 -55.55 37.98
N SER A 244 -52.89 -55.43 38.05
CA SER A 244 -53.85 -56.45 37.69
C SER A 244 -53.85 -56.74 36.17
N GLU A 245 -54.38 -57.91 35.76
CA GLU A 245 -54.28 -58.35 34.35
C GLU A 245 -54.86 -57.27 33.34
N GLU A 246 -55.93 -56.63 33.71
CA GLU A 246 -56.55 -55.61 32.86
C GLU A 246 -55.70 -54.30 32.73
N GLN A 247 -54.86 -54.00 33.71
CA GLN A 247 -53.99 -52.83 33.69
C GLN A 247 -52.66 -53.10 33.00
N LYS A 248 -52.22 -54.36 32.91
CA LYS A 248 -50.99 -54.77 32.27
C LYS A 248 -50.96 -54.37 30.79
N VAL A 249 -52.04 -54.64 30.05
CA VAL A 249 -52.10 -54.27 28.60
C VAL A 249 -51.88 -52.79 28.35
N LYS A 250 -52.38 -51.91 29.24
CA LYS A 250 -52.21 -50.46 29.12
C LYS A 250 -50.77 -50.03 29.40
N TYR A 251 -50.11 -50.65 30.37
CA TYR A 251 -48.71 -50.34 30.66
C TYR A 251 -47.73 -50.92 29.64
N GLU A 252 -48.04 -52.10 29.06
CA GLU A 252 -47.27 -52.70 27.98
C GLU A 252 -47.30 -51.81 26.71
N THR A 253 -48.47 -51.24 26.38
CA THR A 253 -48.57 -50.31 25.25
C THR A 253 -47.73 -49.05 25.50
N GLN A 254 -47.74 -48.49 26.71
CA GLN A 254 -46.88 -47.39 27.08
C GLN A 254 -45.41 -47.73 27.03
N LEU A 255 -45.01 -48.92 27.39
CA LEU A 255 -43.61 -49.37 27.31
C LEU A 255 -43.13 -49.47 25.87
N ILE A 256 -43.97 -49.97 24.95
CA ILE A 256 -43.66 -50.00 23.52
C ILE A 256 -43.47 -48.63 22.95
N GLU A 257 -44.34 -47.64 23.32
CA GLU A 257 -44.19 -46.27 22.90
C GLU A 257 -42.90 -45.60 23.45
N LEU A 258 -42.56 -45.91 24.69
CA LEU A 258 -41.30 -45.42 25.29
C LEU A 258 -40.07 -46.06 24.67
N GLN A 259 -40.12 -47.31 24.29
CA GLN A 259 -39.05 -48.00 23.55
C GLN A 259 -38.84 -47.39 22.17
N ALA A 260 -39.89 -47.06 21.45
CA ALA A 260 -39.83 -46.38 20.17
C ALA A 260 -39.18 -44.95 20.32
N LYS A 261 -39.58 -44.22 21.34
CA LYS A 261 -38.98 -42.90 21.65
C LYS A 261 -37.51 -43.00 22.04
N LEU A 262 -37.13 -44.04 22.79
CA LEU A 262 -35.73 -44.27 23.14
C LEU A 262 -34.90 -44.54 21.90
N ALA A 263 -35.39 -45.39 21.00
CA ALA A 263 -34.69 -45.68 19.74
C ALA A 263 -34.55 -44.46 18.85
N GLU A 264 -35.55 -43.57 18.82
CA GLU A 264 -35.43 -42.28 18.13
C GLU A 264 -34.41 -41.33 18.80
N ALA A 265 -34.36 -41.27 20.13
CA ALA A 265 -33.41 -40.45 20.87
C ALA A 265 -31.97 -40.97 20.69
N GLU A 266 -31.74 -42.29 20.75
CA GLU A 266 -30.44 -42.90 20.48
C GLU A 266 -29.99 -42.71 19.03
N ALA A 267 -30.90 -42.75 18.05
CA ALA A 267 -30.61 -42.46 16.65
C ALA A 267 -30.25 -40.97 16.41
N LYS A 268 -30.81 -40.05 17.17
CA LYS A 268 -30.43 -38.63 17.15
C LYS A 268 -29.06 -38.39 17.79
N ASN A 269 -28.70 -39.13 18.80
CA ASN A 269 -27.40 -39.04 19.47
C ASN A 269 -26.22 -39.60 18.63
N GLN A 270 -26.52 -40.48 17.66
CA GLN A 270 -25.54 -41.10 16.76
C GLN A 270 -25.32 -40.33 15.45
N ARG A 271 -26.10 -39.31 15.16
CA ARG A 271 -25.95 -38.40 14.00
C ARG A 271 -25.23 -37.14 14.37
#